data_0c067f90a39772146a558b98f9c5f972
#
_entry.id   0c067f90a39772146a558b98f9c5f972
#
_cell.length_a   1.000
_cell.length_b   1.000
_cell.length_c   1.000
_cell.angle_alpha   90.00
_cell.angle_beta   90.00
_cell.angle_gamma   90.00
#
_symmetry.space_group_name_H-M   'P 1'
#
loop_
_entity.id
_entity.type
_entity.pdbx_description
1 polymer ?
#
loop_
_entity_poly.entity_id
_entity_poly.type
_entity_poly.pdbx_seq_one_letter_code
_entity_poly.pdbx_strand_id
1 'polypeptide(L)'
;MVASQDGARARKEEVVEDKSNREIAEGAFREWQDGTGHITDLLAEDLRWTIVGRSRASKTYESKERFVGEVLAPFGARFSEPFRPVAIRGVYADGDTVVVVWDGEGTRLDGKPYENTYAWIMRFRDGVVVEATAFYDSIAFNELWDEVAPAG
;
A
#
# COMPACT_ATOMS: atom_id res chain seq x y z
N MET A 1 4.81 44.16 -7.11
CA MET A 1 5.48 43.56 -5.94
C MET A 1 4.56 42.59 -5.21
N VAL A 2 3.43 43.06 -4.73
CA VAL A 2 2.48 42.22 -3.99
C VAL A 2 1.93 41.10 -4.86
N ALA A 3 1.60 41.38 -6.13
CA ALA A 3 1.07 40.40 -7.07
C ALA A 3 2.04 39.25 -7.35
N SER A 4 3.37 39.51 -7.40
CA SER A 4 4.34 38.48 -7.66
C SER A 4 4.55 37.57 -6.43
N GLN A 5 4.39 38.10 -5.23
CA GLN A 5 4.45 37.30 -4.00
C GLN A 5 3.23 36.37 -3.88
N ASP A 6 2.05 36.87 -4.21
CA ASP A 6 0.84 36.06 -4.21
C ASP A 6 0.90 34.96 -5.27
N GLY A 7 1.41 35.28 -6.45
CA GLY A 7 1.61 34.28 -7.51
C GLY A 7 2.62 33.20 -7.13
N ALA A 8 3.70 33.58 -6.43
CA ALA A 8 4.69 32.63 -5.96
C ALA A 8 4.14 31.72 -4.86
N ARG A 9 3.31 32.28 -3.97
CA ARG A 9 2.65 31.51 -2.91
C ARG A 9 1.66 30.49 -3.51
N ALA A 10 0.83 30.92 -4.47
CA ALA A 10 -0.11 30.03 -5.14
C ALA A 10 0.60 28.88 -5.85
N ARG A 11 1.71 29.16 -6.54
CA ARG A 11 2.51 28.11 -7.20
C ARG A 11 3.13 27.15 -6.21
N LYS A 12 3.57 27.61 -5.04
CA LYS A 12 4.08 26.75 -3.98
C LYS A 12 2.99 25.83 -3.44
N GLU A 13 1.79 26.35 -3.27
CA GLU A 13 0.66 25.56 -2.78
C GLU A 13 0.31 24.47 -3.80
N GLU A 14 0.27 24.77 -5.10
CA GLU A 14 0.01 23.77 -6.14
C GLU A 14 1.09 22.69 -6.18
N VAL A 15 2.37 23.06 -6.07
CA VAL A 15 3.49 22.12 -6.02
C VAL A 15 3.42 21.27 -4.77
N VAL A 16 3.01 21.83 -3.62
CA VAL A 16 2.85 21.11 -2.37
C VAL A 16 1.69 20.10 -2.49
N GLU A 17 0.58 20.45 -3.17
CA GLU A 17 -0.53 19.53 -3.40
C GLU A 17 -0.10 18.36 -4.27
N ASP A 18 0.63 18.59 -5.38
CA ASP A 18 1.17 17.51 -6.22
C ASP A 18 2.17 16.63 -5.47
N LYS A 19 3.01 17.24 -4.65
CA LYS A 19 3.91 16.51 -3.74
C LYS A 19 3.14 15.77 -2.67
N SER A 20 1.98 16.32 -2.24
CA SER A 20 1.24 15.81 -1.10
C SER A 20 0.85 14.34 -1.24
N ASN A 21 0.27 13.93 -2.37
CA ASN A 21 -0.10 12.53 -2.59
C ASN A 21 1.14 11.63 -2.60
N ARG A 22 2.18 12.04 -3.30
CA ARG A 22 3.44 11.32 -3.33
C ARG A 22 4.09 11.25 -1.94
N GLU A 23 4.17 12.38 -1.25
CA GLU A 23 4.74 12.44 0.09
C GLU A 23 3.91 11.65 1.10
N ILE A 24 2.60 11.67 0.99
CA ILE A 24 1.70 10.88 1.83
C ILE A 24 2.00 9.40 1.64
N ALA A 25 2.09 8.95 0.38
CA ALA A 25 2.41 7.56 0.07
C ALA A 25 3.80 7.16 0.59
N GLU A 26 4.82 7.98 0.31
CA GLU A 26 6.19 7.74 0.77
C GLU A 26 6.25 7.67 2.31
N GLY A 27 5.58 8.60 2.99
CA GLY A 27 5.53 8.65 4.44
C GLY A 27 4.88 7.43 5.05
N ALA A 28 3.76 6.97 4.48
CA ALA A 28 3.06 5.79 4.95
C ALA A 28 3.90 4.52 4.80
N PHE A 29 4.61 4.37 3.68
CA PHE A 29 5.48 3.22 3.48
C PHE A 29 6.68 3.24 4.44
N ARG A 30 7.25 4.42 4.72
CA ARG A 30 8.33 4.54 5.72
C ARG A 30 7.86 4.20 7.13
N GLU A 31 6.69 4.69 7.52
CA GLU A 31 6.10 4.37 8.83
C GLU A 31 5.82 2.88 8.94
N TRP A 32 5.31 2.28 7.89
CA TRP A 32 5.09 0.84 7.86
C TRP A 32 6.42 0.08 7.96
N GLN A 33 7.43 0.52 7.22
CA GLN A 33 8.78 -0.05 7.27
C GLN A 33 9.38 0.04 8.67
N ASP A 34 9.18 1.18 9.35
CA ASP A 34 9.70 1.43 10.70
C ASP A 34 8.86 0.79 11.80
N GLY A 35 7.67 0.30 11.46
CA GLY A 35 6.74 -0.30 12.43
C GLY A 35 5.96 0.73 13.24
N THR A 36 5.90 1.99 12.77
CA THR A 36 5.17 3.07 13.43
C THR A 36 3.82 3.38 12.79
N GLY A 37 3.51 2.73 11.67
CA GLY A 37 2.24 2.88 10.97
C GLY A 37 1.99 1.72 10.02
N HIS A 38 0.88 1.79 9.29
CA HIS A 38 0.50 0.78 8.31
C HIS A 38 -0.26 1.44 7.16
N ILE A 39 -0.21 0.83 5.98
CA ILE A 39 -0.90 1.36 4.80
C ILE A 39 -2.40 1.48 5.00
N THR A 40 -3.00 0.69 5.90
CA THR A 40 -4.43 0.77 6.19
C THR A 40 -4.86 2.15 6.66
N ASP A 41 -3.94 2.93 7.24
CA ASP A 41 -4.22 4.30 7.69
C ASP A 41 -4.55 5.24 6.52
N LEU A 42 -4.13 4.88 5.30
CA LEU A 42 -4.41 5.67 4.10
C LEU A 42 -5.66 5.25 3.36
N LEU A 43 -6.28 4.14 3.71
CA LEU A 43 -7.38 3.58 2.92
C LEU A 43 -8.73 4.25 3.28
N ALA A 44 -9.45 4.69 2.25
CA ALA A 44 -10.80 5.22 2.42
C ALA A 44 -11.78 4.11 2.78
N GLU A 45 -12.83 4.43 3.53
CA GLU A 45 -13.85 3.45 3.90
C GLU A 45 -14.55 2.85 2.67
N ASP A 46 -14.77 3.66 1.63
CA ASP A 46 -15.37 3.26 0.37
C ASP A 46 -14.35 2.76 -0.67
N LEU A 47 -13.20 2.31 -0.21
CA LEU A 47 -12.10 1.80 -1.03
C LEU A 47 -12.57 0.73 -2.02
N ARG A 48 -11.98 0.75 -3.20
CA ARG A 48 -12.09 -0.33 -4.15
C ARG A 48 -10.67 -0.83 -4.45
N TRP A 49 -10.37 -2.04 -3.99
CA TRP A 49 -9.04 -2.63 -4.12
C TRP A 49 -9.11 -3.88 -4.99
N THR A 50 -8.36 -3.88 -6.10
CA THR A 50 -8.30 -5.02 -7.02
C THR A 50 -6.93 -5.67 -6.94
N ILE A 51 -6.90 -6.96 -6.68
CA ILE A 51 -5.69 -7.77 -6.76
C ILE A 51 -5.80 -8.56 -8.06
N VAL A 52 -4.90 -8.27 -9.00
CA VAL A 52 -4.89 -8.93 -10.31
C VAL A 52 -4.18 -10.29 -10.21
N GLY A 53 -4.34 -11.11 -11.24
CA GLY A 53 -3.67 -12.40 -11.32
C GLY A 53 -4.50 -13.54 -10.77
N ARG A 54 -3.82 -14.59 -10.34
CA ARG A 54 -4.44 -15.85 -9.91
C ARG A 54 -4.01 -16.30 -8.53
N SER A 55 -3.82 -15.35 -7.62
CA SER A 55 -3.56 -15.69 -6.23
C SER A 55 -4.88 -16.03 -5.53
N ARG A 56 -4.77 -16.62 -4.33
CA ARG A 56 -5.92 -16.94 -3.48
C ARG A 56 -6.72 -15.70 -3.09
N ALA A 57 -6.10 -14.53 -3.15
CA ALA A 57 -6.74 -13.26 -2.80
C ALA A 57 -7.13 -12.43 -4.02
N SER A 58 -6.90 -12.93 -5.26
CA SER A 58 -7.15 -12.17 -6.48
C SER A 58 -8.63 -11.98 -6.75
N LYS A 59 -9.11 -10.78 -6.57
CA LYS A 59 -10.45 -10.28 -6.91
C LYS A 59 -10.52 -8.79 -6.58
N THR A 60 -11.69 -8.19 -6.75
CA THR A 60 -11.95 -6.82 -6.34
C THR A 60 -12.70 -6.80 -5.00
N TYR A 61 -12.20 -6.00 -4.06
CA TYR A 61 -12.79 -5.78 -2.75
C TYR A 61 -13.44 -4.40 -2.76
N GLU A 62 -14.71 -4.31 -2.39
CA GLU A 62 -15.52 -3.10 -2.56
C GLU A 62 -15.59 -2.21 -1.31
N SER A 63 -14.79 -2.50 -0.28
CA SER A 63 -14.68 -1.63 0.90
C SER A 63 -13.38 -1.90 1.63
N LYS A 64 -12.96 -0.95 2.43
CA LYS A 64 -11.81 -1.13 3.34
C LYS A 64 -12.06 -2.29 4.30
N GLU A 65 -13.27 -2.36 4.85
CA GLU A 65 -13.66 -3.43 5.80
C GLU A 65 -13.46 -4.81 5.17
N ARG A 66 -13.93 -4.99 3.94
CA ARG A 66 -13.77 -6.28 3.25
C ARG A 66 -12.31 -6.59 2.94
N PHE A 67 -11.58 -5.62 2.44
CA PHE A 67 -10.17 -5.82 2.11
C PHE A 67 -9.35 -6.16 3.35
N VAL A 68 -9.53 -5.44 4.43
CA VAL A 68 -8.86 -5.72 5.69
C VAL A 68 -9.27 -7.08 6.24
N GLY A 69 -10.57 -7.35 6.32
CA GLY A 69 -11.08 -8.59 6.92
C GLY A 69 -10.78 -9.84 6.12
N GLU A 70 -10.85 -9.77 4.80
CA GLU A 70 -10.66 -10.94 3.93
C GLU A 70 -9.21 -11.17 3.52
N VAL A 71 -8.36 -10.11 3.53
CA VAL A 71 -6.96 -10.22 3.06
C VAL A 71 -5.96 -9.78 4.10
N LEU A 72 -5.96 -8.50 4.48
CA LEU A 72 -4.85 -7.95 5.28
C LEU A 72 -4.75 -8.56 6.67
N ALA A 73 -5.87 -8.72 7.37
CA ALA A 73 -5.85 -9.34 8.70
C ALA A 73 -5.45 -10.81 8.64
N PRO A 74 -6.07 -11.67 7.79
CA PRO A 74 -5.63 -13.05 7.69
C PRO A 74 -4.22 -13.21 7.11
N PHE A 75 -3.78 -12.31 6.26
CA PHE A 75 -2.39 -12.29 5.78
C PHE A 75 -1.44 -12.02 6.94
N GLY A 76 -1.66 -10.94 7.69
CA GLY A 76 -0.84 -10.56 8.83
C GLY A 76 -0.79 -11.62 9.92
N ALA A 77 -1.89 -12.37 10.11
CA ALA A 77 -1.98 -13.43 11.10
C ALA A 77 -1.14 -14.67 10.77
N ARG A 78 -0.49 -14.70 9.60
CA ARG A 78 0.38 -15.80 9.18
C ARG A 78 1.86 -15.56 9.50
N PHE A 79 2.16 -14.46 10.19
CA PHE A 79 3.56 -14.06 10.48
C PHE A 79 3.86 -14.09 11.98
N SER A 80 5.03 -14.63 12.33
CA SER A 80 5.58 -14.53 13.67
C SER A 80 6.36 -13.21 13.85
N GLU A 81 7.03 -12.78 12.79
CA GLU A 81 7.62 -11.44 12.72
C GLU A 81 6.88 -10.67 11.64
N PRO A 82 6.40 -9.43 11.93
CA PRO A 82 5.52 -8.70 11.05
C PRO A 82 6.05 -8.52 9.64
N PHE A 83 5.17 -8.69 8.65
CA PHE A 83 5.46 -8.36 7.27
C PHE A 83 5.56 -6.85 7.12
N ARG A 84 6.63 -6.37 6.48
CA ARG A 84 6.90 -4.95 6.27
C ARG A 84 7.61 -4.71 4.95
N PRO A 85 7.47 -3.51 4.38
CA PRO A 85 8.35 -3.10 3.28
C PRO A 85 9.80 -3.08 3.75
N VAL A 86 10.71 -3.62 2.94
CA VAL A 86 12.15 -3.59 3.21
C VAL A 86 12.90 -2.73 2.19
N ALA A 87 12.34 -2.57 0.99
CA ALA A 87 12.92 -1.70 -0.03
C ALA A 87 11.79 -1.06 -0.82
N ILE A 88 11.86 0.26 -0.99
CA ILE A 88 10.95 0.99 -1.85
C ILE A 88 11.72 1.28 -3.13
N ARG A 89 11.40 0.54 -4.19
CA ARG A 89 12.12 0.62 -5.46
C ARG A 89 11.83 1.89 -6.22
N GLY A 90 10.61 2.40 -6.13
CA GLY A 90 10.24 3.65 -6.79
C GLY A 90 8.84 4.10 -6.41
N VAL A 91 8.65 5.42 -6.43
CA VAL A 91 7.36 6.07 -6.23
C VAL A 91 7.16 7.02 -7.39
N TYR A 92 6.07 6.84 -8.12
CA TYR A 92 5.77 7.61 -9.33
C TYR A 92 4.39 8.22 -9.19
N ALA A 93 4.29 9.53 -9.40
CA ALA A 93 3.02 10.23 -9.27
C ALA A 93 2.63 10.90 -10.60
N ASP A 94 1.38 10.75 -10.96
CA ASP A 94 0.77 11.40 -12.11
C ASP A 94 -0.66 11.80 -11.74
N GLY A 95 -0.88 13.08 -11.54
CA GLY A 95 -2.16 13.61 -11.08
C GLY A 95 -2.51 13.05 -9.70
N ASP A 96 -3.66 12.43 -9.58
CA ASP A 96 -4.13 11.82 -8.35
C ASP A 96 -3.69 10.35 -8.19
N THR A 97 -2.90 9.84 -9.13
CA THR A 97 -2.42 8.46 -9.12
C THR A 97 -0.97 8.39 -8.65
N VAL A 98 -0.70 7.49 -7.71
CA VAL A 98 0.65 7.20 -7.22
C VAL A 98 0.91 5.71 -7.38
N VAL A 99 2.03 5.37 -8.00
CA VAL A 99 2.49 3.99 -8.15
C VAL A 99 3.67 3.77 -7.22
N VAL A 100 3.60 2.75 -6.38
CA VAL A 100 4.70 2.36 -5.50
C VAL A 100 5.12 0.93 -5.87
N VAL A 101 6.40 0.78 -6.20
CA VAL A 101 7.02 -0.54 -6.44
C VAL A 101 7.92 -0.82 -5.26
N TRP A 102 7.70 -1.94 -4.57
CA TRP A 102 8.36 -2.20 -3.30
C TRP A 102 8.51 -3.68 -3.01
N ASP A 103 9.51 -4.01 -2.20
CA ASP A 103 9.75 -5.36 -1.71
C ASP A 103 9.27 -5.45 -0.26
N GLY A 104 8.57 -6.53 0.06
CA GLY A 104 8.12 -6.81 1.42
C GLY A 104 8.67 -8.13 1.91
N GLU A 105 8.94 -8.22 3.21
CA GLU A 105 9.43 -9.42 3.86
C GLU A 105 8.83 -9.59 5.24
N GLY A 106 8.70 -10.83 5.66
CA GLY A 106 8.27 -11.20 7.01
C GLY A 106 8.69 -12.62 7.31
N THR A 107 8.57 -13.03 8.57
CA THR A 107 8.84 -14.39 8.99
C THR A 107 7.51 -15.09 9.24
N ARG A 108 7.27 -16.19 8.53
CA ARG A 108 6.05 -16.99 8.63
C ARG A 108 5.96 -17.65 10.01
N LEU A 109 4.76 -18.05 10.42
CA LEU A 109 4.57 -18.77 11.69
C LEU A 109 5.38 -20.06 11.76
N ASP A 110 5.70 -20.67 10.61
CA ASP A 110 6.52 -21.88 10.56
C ASP A 110 8.03 -21.59 10.53
N GLY A 111 8.42 -20.33 10.67
CA GLY A 111 9.82 -19.90 10.73
C GLY A 111 10.47 -19.64 9.39
N LYS A 112 9.80 -19.94 8.28
CA LYS A 112 10.35 -19.67 6.95
C LYS A 112 10.18 -18.20 6.56
N PRO A 113 11.08 -17.66 5.71
CA PRO A 113 10.92 -16.30 5.23
C PRO A 113 9.80 -16.22 4.17
N TYR A 114 9.08 -15.11 4.17
CA TYR A 114 8.21 -14.72 3.07
C TYR A 114 8.78 -13.47 2.44
N GLU A 115 8.97 -13.50 1.13
CA GLU A 115 9.47 -12.38 0.35
C GLU A 115 8.60 -12.21 -0.90
N ASN A 116 8.27 -10.97 -1.24
CA ASN A 116 7.51 -10.70 -2.44
C ASN A 116 7.77 -9.27 -2.92
N THR A 117 7.59 -9.05 -4.22
CA THR A 117 7.68 -7.72 -4.82
C THR A 117 6.29 -7.30 -5.27
N TYR A 118 5.94 -6.06 -4.98
CA TYR A 118 4.62 -5.50 -5.20
C TYR A 118 4.70 -4.27 -6.09
N ALA A 119 3.68 -4.09 -6.92
CA ALA A 119 3.44 -2.83 -7.61
C ALA A 119 1.99 -2.45 -7.30
N TRP A 120 1.81 -1.35 -6.60
CA TRP A 120 0.50 -0.83 -6.24
C TRP A 120 0.25 0.47 -7.00
N ILE A 121 -0.85 0.50 -7.76
CA ILE A 121 -1.31 1.67 -8.49
C ILE A 121 -2.49 2.23 -7.70
N MET A 122 -2.30 3.37 -7.05
CA MET A 122 -3.27 3.91 -6.09
C MET A 122 -3.78 5.27 -6.56
N ARG A 123 -5.09 5.43 -6.56
CA ARG A 123 -5.73 6.72 -6.84
C ARG A 123 -6.15 7.36 -5.52
N PHE A 124 -5.75 8.61 -5.34
CA PHE A 124 -6.01 9.37 -4.12
C PHE A 124 -7.17 10.34 -4.30
N ARG A 125 -7.88 10.59 -3.22
CA ARG A 125 -8.88 11.65 -3.10
C ARG A 125 -8.80 12.16 -1.66
N ASP A 126 -8.56 13.46 -1.52
CA ASP A 126 -8.49 14.10 -0.20
C ASP A 126 -7.50 13.42 0.75
N GLY A 127 -6.35 13.02 0.23
CA GLY A 127 -5.27 12.44 1.04
C GLY A 127 -5.44 10.97 1.40
N VAL A 128 -6.47 10.29 0.89
CA VAL A 128 -6.70 8.86 1.13
C VAL A 128 -6.85 8.11 -0.18
N VAL A 129 -6.54 6.82 -0.15
CA VAL A 129 -6.63 5.94 -1.32
C VAL A 129 -8.08 5.48 -1.48
N VAL A 130 -8.68 5.78 -2.63
CA VAL A 130 -10.06 5.38 -2.94
C VAL A 130 -10.13 4.21 -3.90
N GLU A 131 -9.09 3.99 -4.70
CA GLU A 131 -9.04 2.90 -5.66
C GLU A 131 -7.61 2.44 -5.82
N ALA A 132 -7.40 1.15 -5.92
CA ALA A 132 -6.05 0.61 -6.15
C ALA A 132 -6.10 -0.67 -6.97
N THR A 133 -5.02 -0.88 -7.72
CA THR A 133 -4.75 -2.12 -8.45
C THR A 133 -3.40 -2.64 -7.99
N ALA A 134 -3.37 -3.87 -7.49
CA ALA A 134 -2.17 -4.48 -6.91
C ALA A 134 -1.69 -5.66 -7.74
N PHE A 135 -0.38 -5.70 -7.94
CA PHE A 135 0.33 -6.77 -8.62
C PHE A 135 1.38 -7.34 -7.67
N TYR A 136 1.53 -8.64 -7.65
CA TYR A 136 2.60 -9.32 -6.91
C TYR A 136 2.81 -10.73 -7.46
N ASP A 137 3.84 -11.42 -6.99
CA ASP A 137 4.07 -12.82 -7.35
C ASP A 137 3.03 -13.70 -6.66
N SER A 138 2.11 -14.28 -7.46
CA SER A 138 1.04 -15.14 -6.96
C SER A 138 1.57 -16.45 -6.40
N ILE A 139 2.68 -16.96 -6.91
CA ILE A 139 3.24 -18.25 -6.46
C ILE A 139 3.70 -18.11 -5.00
N ALA A 140 4.49 -17.09 -4.71
CA ALA A 140 4.95 -16.85 -3.34
C ALA A 140 3.78 -16.61 -2.38
N PHE A 141 2.80 -15.82 -2.82
CA PHE A 141 1.61 -15.54 -2.02
C PHE A 141 0.82 -16.82 -1.72
N ASN A 142 0.57 -17.65 -2.73
CA ASN A 142 -0.20 -18.88 -2.56
C ASN A 142 0.52 -19.89 -1.66
N GLU A 143 1.85 -19.97 -1.74
CA GLU A 143 2.63 -20.82 -0.85
C GLU A 143 2.41 -20.43 0.61
N LEU A 144 2.49 -19.14 0.92
CA LEU A 144 2.21 -18.65 2.27
C LEU A 144 0.78 -18.98 2.68
N TRP A 145 -0.16 -18.64 1.82
CA TRP A 145 -1.60 -18.76 2.12
C TRP A 145 -2.03 -20.20 2.35
N ASP A 146 -1.52 -21.12 1.53
CA ASP A 146 -1.88 -22.54 1.58
C ASP A 146 -1.11 -23.30 2.66
N GLU A 147 0.15 -22.95 2.91
CA GLU A 147 1.02 -23.69 3.84
C GLU A 147 0.90 -23.24 5.29
N VAL A 148 0.50 -22.00 5.53
CA VAL A 148 0.41 -21.42 6.87
C VAL A 148 -1.01 -20.99 7.18
N ALA A 149 -1.63 -21.64 8.17
CA ALA A 149 -2.94 -21.21 8.66
C ALA A 149 -2.80 -19.92 9.47
N PRO A 150 -3.77 -19.00 9.40
CA PRO A 150 -3.70 -17.80 10.22
C PRO A 150 -3.83 -18.12 11.70
N ALA A 151 -3.10 -17.39 12.55
CA ALA A 151 -3.21 -17.51 13.99
C ALA A 151 -4.62 -17.10 14.43
N GLY A 152 -5.21 -17.86 15.30
CA GLY A 152 -6.59 -17.66 15.78
C GLY A 152 -6.77 -16.49 16.70
#